data_ad6779716b5df76a1e51eb85c10ba00d
#
_entry.id   ad6779716b5df76a1e51eb85c10ba00d
#
_cell.length_a   1.000
_cell.length_b   1.000
_cell.length_c   1.000
_cell.angle_alpha   90.00
_cell.angle_beta   90.00
_cell.angle_gamma   90.00
#
_symmetry.space_group_name_H-M   'P 1'
#
loop_
_entity.id
_entity.type
_entity.pdbx_description
1 polymer ?
#
loop_
_entity_poly.entity_id
_entity_poly.type
_entity_poly.pdbx_seq_one_letter_code
_entity_poly.pdbx_strand_id
1 'polypeptide(L)'
;HYASHSISFLNSSNTTSDWEEIGKQVQFSRDYTENEAPGAVFYSAAYVTGKKQSGFGEWLQVNKFQNKALMPAIDWKKSDLEKVQVSVLSWAGVDNVRYSVYAVPESVNVETLDSNIPAEYLLGVSYKTTYTMPDDKKSGYNYAVCVLDRYGNEYEPVYYGQSGVESIGEKR
;
A
#
# COMPACT_ATOMS: atom_id res chain seq x y z
N HIS A 1 15.68 9.00 1.68
CA HIS A 1 15.64 10.31 1.02
C HIS A 1 14.36 10.44 0.18
N TYR A 2 13.74 11.63 0.17
CA TYR A 2 12.56 11.92 -0.66
C TYR A 2 12.94 12.95 -1.71
N ALA A 3 12.56 12.71 -2.96
CA ALA A 3 12.68 13.72 -4.00
C ALA A 3 11.55 14.74 -3.83
N SER A 4 11.92 16.02 -3.74
CA SER A 4 10.96 17.11 -3.72
C SER A 4 10.73 17.62 -5.13
N HIS A 5 9.49 17.57 -5.59
CA HIS A 5 9.08 18.08 -6.90
C HIS A 5 8.35 19.39 -6.74
N SER A 6 8.94 20.47 -7.23
CA SER A 6 8.23 21.74 -7.37
C SER A 6 7.36 21.68 -8.60
N ILE A 7 6.05 21.73 -8.41
CA ILE A 7 5.05 21.75 -9.49
C ILE A 7 4.41 23.13 -9.67
N SER A 8 5.08 24.16 -9.16
CA SER A 8 4.58 25.55 -9.21
C SER A 8 4.54 26.14 -10.63
N PHE A 9 5.22 25.52 -11.59
CA PHE A 9 5.17 25.92 -13.00
C PHE A 9 3.89 25.45 -13.70
N LEU A 10 3.16 24.50 -13.15
CA LEU A 10 1.87 24.09 -13.71
C LEU A 10 0.85 25.22 -13.56
N ASN A 11 0.13 25.47 -14.61
CA ASN A 11 -0.95 26.48 -14.68
C ASN A 11 -2.11 25.96 -15.52
N SER A 12 -3.16 26.72 -15.65
CA SER A 12 -4.37 26.30 -16.36
C SER A 12 -4.19 26.04 -17.88
N SER A 13 -3.07 26.46 -18.45
CA SER A 13 -2.74 26.21 -19.86
C SER A 13 -1.87 24.94 -20.07
N ASN A 14 -1.41 24.30 -19.00
CA ASN A 14 -0.62 23.08 -19.12
C ASN A 14 -1.46 21.90 -19.65
N THR A 15 -0.81 21.09 -20.44
CA THR A 15 -1.38 19.92 -21.10
C THR A 15 -0.93 18.63 -20.42
N THR A 16 -1.47 17.50 -20.85
CA THR A 16 -1.04 16.17 -20.41
C THR A 16 0.46 15.94 -20.64
N SER A 17 1.03 16.50 -21.71
CA SER A 17 2.48 16.39 -21.99
C SER A 17 3.34 17.06 -20.90
N ASP A 18 2.86 18.15 -20.33
CA ASP A 18 3.55 18.81 -19.20
C ASP A 18 3.48 17.96 -17.93
N TRP A 19 2.36 17.24 -17.73
CA TRP A 19 2.20 16.31 -16.62
C TRP A 19 3.10 15.08 -16.75
N GLU A 20 3.34 14.62 -17.98
CA GLU A 20 4.26 13.51 -18.26
C GLU A 20 5.68 13.81 -17.79
N GLU A 21 6.12 15.05 -17.87
CA GLU A 21 7.43 15.45 -17.35
C GLU A 21 7.52 15.23 -15.84
N ILE A 22 6.49 15.60 -15.08
CA ILE A 22 6.40 15.29 -13.65
C ILE A 22 6.42 13.78 -13.43
N GLY A 23 5.68 13.03 -14.25
CA GLY A 23 5.64 11.58 -14.21
C GLY A 23 7.00 10.93 -14.46
N LYS A 24 7.82 11.48 -15.36
CA LYS A 24 9.21 11.02 -15.60
C LYS A 24 10.10 11.29 -14.39
N GLN A 25 9.95 12.45 -13.74
CA GLN A 25 10.69 12.78 -12.53
C GLN A 25 10.35 11.85 -11.37
N VAL A 26 9.06 11.50 -11.20
CA VAL A 26 8.64 10.49 -10.22
C VAL A 26 9.27 9.14 -10.53
N GLN A 27 9.24 8.72 -11.79
CA GLN A 27 9.83 7.46 -12.21
C GLN A 27 11.35 7.44 -12.02
N PHE A 28 12.03 8.51 -12.44
CA PHE A 28 13.46 8.66 -12.23
C PHE A 28 13.85 8.54 -10.75
N SER A 29 13.07 9.17 -9.87
CA SER A 29 13.30 9.04 -8.42
C SER A 29 13.16 7.62 -7.92
N ARG A 30 12.24 6.83 -8.49
CA ARG A 30 12.06 5.41 -8.15
C ARG A 30 13.19 4.54 -8.67
N ASP A 31 13.61 4.79 -9.89
CA ASP A 31 14.63 3.98 -10.58
C ASP A 31 16.03 4.24 -10.04
N TYR A 32 16.30 5.46 -9.54
CA TYR A 32 17.63 5.88 -9.10
C TYR A 32 18.01 5.41 -7.70
N THR A 33 17.05 5.02 -6.89
CA THR A 33 17.32 4.59 -5.51
C THR A 33 17.42 3.08 -5.46
N GLU A 34 18.63 2.58 -5.46
CA GLU A 34 18.91 1.17 -5.21
C GLU A 34 18.30 0.74 -3.88
N ASN A 35 17.20 -0.04 -3.97
CA ASN A 35 16.51 -0.70 -2.84
C ASN A 35 15.81 0.18 -1.78
N GLU A 36 15.81 1.48 -1.90
CA GLU A 36 15.02 2.34 -1.01
C GLU A 36 13.89 2.98 -1.80
N ALA A 37 12.64 2.58 -1.55
CA ALA A 37 11.47 3.16 -2.19
C ALA A 37 11.36 4.65 -1.89
N PRO A 38 11.85 5.55 -2.76
CA PRO A 38 11.80 6.97 -2.50
C PRO A 38 10.37 7.45 -2.65
N GLY A 39 9.91 8.16 -1.66
CA GLY A 39 8.69 8.92 -1.78
C GLY A 39 8.88 10.13 -2.69
N ALA A 40 7.79 10.66 -3.20
CA ALA A 40 7.74 11.93 -3.90
C ALA A 40 6.97 12.95 -3.04
N VAL A 41 7.51 14.15 -2.92
CA VAL A 41 6.85 15.27 -2.23
C VAL A 41 6.47 16.33 -3.27
N PHE A 42 5.19 16.64 -3.36
CA PHE A 42 4.69 17.66 -4.29
C PHE A 42 4.40 18.97 -3.56
N TYR A 43 5.04 20.04 -3.98
CA TYR A 43 4.73 21.38 -3.51
C TYR A 43 3.97 22.13 -4.61
N SER A 44 2.71 22.44 -4.43
CA SER A 44 1.87 22.28 -3.25
C SER A 44 0.65 21.39 -3.53
N ALA A 45 -0.02 20.94 -2.48
CA ALA A 45 -1.23 20.12 -2.57
C ALA A 45 -2.33 20.76 -3.45
N ALA A 46 -2.37 22.10 -3.60
CA ALA A 46 -3.36 22.80 -4.41
C ALA A 46 -3.36 22.40 -5.90
N TYR A 47 -2.24 21.90 -6.41
CA TYR A 47 -2.18 21.37 -7.79
C TYR A 47 -2.74 19.96 -7.86
N VAL A 48 -2.41 19.12 -6.89
CA VAL A 48 -2.86 17.72 -6.85
C VAL A 48 -4.35 17.61 -6.53
N THR A 49 -4.87 18.52 -5.70
CA THR A 49 -6.30 18.54 -5.32
C THR A 49 -7.21 19.24 -6.34
N GLY A 50 -6.69 19.62 -7.50
CA GLY A 50 -7.45 20.27 -8.56
C GLY A 50 -7.75 21.76 -8.36
N LYS A 51 -7.32 22.38 -7.24
CA LYS A 51 -7.59 23.81 -6.98
C LYS A 51 -6.85 24.75 -7.93
N LYS A 52 -5.63 24.39 -8.34
CA LYS A 52 -4.82 25.17 -9.29
C LYS A 52 -4.65 24.49 -10.63
N GLN A 53 -4.78 23.18 -10.69
CA GLN A 53 -4.65 22.36 -11.88
C GLN A 53 -5.69 21.25 -11.88
N SER A 54 -6.73 21.39 -12.69
CA SER A 54 -7.77 20.37 -12.80
C SER A 54 -7.24 19.13 -13.53
N GLY A 55 -7.57 17.93 -13.03
CA GLY A 55 -7.25 16.65 -13.67
C GLY A 55 -5.84 16.12 -13.38
N PHE A 56 -4.92 16.95 -12.87
CA PHE A 56 -3.54 16.50 -12.62
C PHE A 56 -3.45 15.43 -11.54
N GLY A 57 -4.23 15.56 -10.47
CA GLY A 57 -4.25 14.58 -9.39
C GLY A 57 -4.76 13.21 -9.85
N GLU A 58 -5.84 13.20 -10.62
CA GLU A 58 -6.40 12.00 -11.23
C GLU A 58 -5.41 11.35 -12.21
N TRP A 59 -4.75 12.17 -13.02
CA TRP A 59 -3.72 11.70 -13.93
C TRP A 59 -2.55 11.04 -13.18
N LEU A 60 -2.07 11.65 -12.11
CA LEU A 60 -1.03 11.07 -11.25
C LEU A 60 -1.46 9.73 -10.67
N GLN A 61 -2.69 9.66 -10.16
CA GLN A 61 -3.23 8.43 -9.59
C GLN A 61 -3.25 7.30 -10.61
N VAL A 62 -3.75 7.57 -11.82
CA VAL A 62 -3.89 6.55 -12.87
C VAL A 62 -2.53 6.14 -13.45
N ASN A 63 -1.56 7.06 -13.55
CA ASN A 63 -0.31 6.80 -14.28
C ASN A 63 0.89 6.48 -13.39
N LYS A 64 0.88 6.93 -12.13
CA LYS A 64 2.04 6.81 -11.24
C LYS A 64 1.76 6.24 -9.86
N PHE A 65 0.53 6.35 -9.35
CA PHE A 65 0.16 5.93 -7.98
C PHE A 65 -1.09 5.04 -8.02
N GLN A 66 -1.07 4.03 -8.88
CA GLN A 66 -2.19 3.10 -9.08
C GLN A 66 -2.43 2.22 -7.85
N ASN A 67 -1.37 1.79 -7.20
CA ASN A 67 -1.43 0.87 -6.08
C ASN A 67 -1.46 1.62 -4.75
N LYS A 68 -2.17 1.05 -3.78
CA LYS A 68 -2.03 1.47 -2.38
C LYS A 68 -0.62 1.13 -1.90
N ALA A 69 -0.10 1.92 -0.98
CA ALA A 69 1.20 1.66 -0.38
C ALA A 69 1.12 1.83 1.13
N LEU A 70 1.90 1.04 1.84
CA LEU A 70 2.15 1.27 3.26
C LEU A 70 3.10 2.45 3.43
N MET A 71 3.06 3.09 4.59
CA MET A 71 4.11 4.03 4.97
C MET A 71 5.42 3.26 5.08
N PRO A 72 6.55 3.84 4.62
CA PRO A 72 7.86 3.23 4.80
C PRO A 72 8.11 2.88 6.27
N ALA A 73 8.63 1.70 6.51
CA ALA A 73 8.98 1.26 7.84
C ALA A 73 10.10 2.13 8.44
N ILE A 74 10.03 2.33 9.74
CA ILE A 74 11.14 2.89 10.51
C ILE A 74 11.95 1.69 11.03
N ASP A 75 12.82 1.15 10.19
CA ASP A 75 13.52 -0.12 10.37
C ASP A 75 14.44 -0.17 11.60
N TRP A 76 14.99 0.99 12.03
CA TRP A 76 15.74 1.10 13.28
C TRP A 76 14.88 1.15 14.55
N LYS A 77 13.54 1.13 14.41
CA LYS A 77 12.58 1.03 15.49
C LYS A 77 11.65 -0.14 15.22
N LYS A 78 11.65 -1.10 16.13
CA LYS A 78 10.71 -2.22 16.11
C LYS A 78 9.98 -2.28 17.43
N SER A 79 8.72 -2.66 17.41
CA SER A 79 8.00 -3.01 18.63
C SER A 79 8.47 -4.40 19.08
N ASP A 80 8.70 -4.59 20.39
CA ASP A 80 8.89 -5.90 20.98
C ASP A 80 7.53 -6.66 20.97
N LEU A 81 7.11 -7.02 19.78
CA LEU A 81 6.00 -7.96 19.62
C LEU A 81 6.64 -9.33 19.75
N GLU A 82 6.53 -9.92 20.96
CA GLU A 82 6.71 -11.37 21.08
C GLU A 82 5.86 -12.02 20.00
N LYS A 83 6.43 -13.01 19.30
CA LYS A 83 5.84 -13.70 18.15
C LYS A 83 4.33 -13.79 18.29
N VAL A 84 3.61 -12.90 17.67
CA VAL A 84 2.16 -12.92 17.61
C VAL A 84 1.83 -14.10 16.73
N GLN A 85 1.55 -15.25 17.34
CA GLN A 85 0.94 -16.36 16.63
C GLN A 85 -0.47 -15.89 16.27
N VAL A 86 -0.60 -15.31 15.10
CA VAL A 86 -1.89 -15.14 14.47
C VAL A 86 -2.37 -16.54 14.16
N SER A 87 -3.21 -17.10 15.02
CA SER A 87 -3.83 -18.40 14.73
C SER A 87 -4.76 -18.20 13.54
N VAL A 88 -4.89 -19.23 12.72
CA VAL A 88 -5.70 -19.27 11.48
C VAL A 88 -7.17 -18.82 11.67
N LEU A 89 -7.61 -18.58 12.89
CA LEU A 89 -9.01 -18.29 13.23
C LEU A 89 -9.24 -17.05 14.11
N SER A 90 -8.21 -16.47 14.69
CA SER A 90 -8.36 -15.23 15.47
C SER A 90 -7.10 -14.41 15.42
N TRP A 91 -7.20 -13.19 14.95
CA TRP A 91 -6.18 -12.22 15.21
C TRP A 91 -6.28 -11.86 16.69
N ALA A 92 -5.36 -12.35 17.49
CA ALA A 92 -5.31 -11.91 18.88
C ALA A 92 -5.17 -10.39 18.86
N GLY A 93 -6.10 -9.68 19.51
CA GLY A 93 -6.03 -8.24 19.62
C GLY A 93 -4.73 -7.87 20.34
N VAL A 94 -3.75 -7.40 19.59
CA VAL A 94 -2.50 -6.86 20.12
C VAL A 94 -2.67 -5.35 20.16
N ASP A 95 -2.43 -4.77 21.33
CA ASP A 95 -2.53 -3.32 21.48
C ASP A 95 -1.50 -2.60 20.61
N ASN A 96 -1.93 -1.46 20.04
CA ASN A 96 -1.09 -0.59 19.22
C ASN A 96 -0.55 -1.17 17.92
N VAL A 97 -1.21 -2.16 17.35
CA VAL A 97 -0.91 -2.69 16.01
C VAL A 97 -2.04 -2.40 15.02
N ARG A 98 -1.72 -2.54 13.77
CA ARG A 98 -2.64 -2.53 12.63
C ARG A 98 -2.43 -3.83 11.86
N TYR A 99 -3.26 -4.06 10.88
CA TYR A 99 -3.18 -5.24 10.02
C TYR A 99 -3.21 -4.79 8.57
N SER A 100 -2.17 -5.12 7.81
CA SER A 100 -2.21 -5.00 6.36
C SER A 100 -2.88 -6.25 5.78
N VAL A 101 -3.76 -6.04 4.82
CA VAL A 101 -4.57 -7.11 4.21
C VAL A 101 -4.32 -7.12 2.71
N TYR A 102 -4.03 -8.30 2.18
CA TYR A 102 -3.70 -8.51 0.78
C TYR A 102 -4.65 -9.53 0.15
N ALA A 103 -4.95 -9.35 -1.13
CA ALA A 103 -5.59 -10.33 -1.98
C ALA A 103 -4.63 -10.74 -3.11
N VAL A 104 -4.08 -11.91 -3.00
CA VAL A 104 -3.12 -12.48 -3.96
C VAL A 104 -3.90 -13.40 -4.91
N PRO A 105 -3.86 -13.21 -6.23
CA PRO A 105 -4.54 -14.11 -7.16
C PRO A 105 -4.14 -15.58 -6.94
N GLU A 106 -5.10 -16.51 -7.02
CA GLU A 106 -4.82 -17.94 -6.85
C GLU A 106 -3.80 -18.49 -7.87
N SER A 107 -3.63 -17.79 -9.00
CA SER A 107 -2.60 -18.12 -9.99
C SER A 107 -1.16 -17.84 -9.53
N VAL A 108 -1.01 -17.09 -8.44
CA VAL A 108 0.31 -16.75 -7.86
C VAL A 108 0.62 -17.75 -6.75
N ASN A 109 1.79 -18.38 -6.82
CA ASN A 109 2.25 -19.24 -5.74
C ASN A 109 2.68 -18.39 -4.53
N VAL A 110 1.87 -18.40 -3.48
CA VAL A 110 2.11 -17.62 -2.26
C VAL A 110 3.40 -18.03 -1.52
N GLU A 111 3.84 -19.27 -1.68
CA GLU A 111 5.09 -19.74 -1.07
C GLU A 111 6.34 -19.05 -1.64
N THR A 112 6.22 -18.46 -2.83
CA THR A 112 7.32 -17.71 -3.46
C THR A 112 7.38 -16.24 -3.06
N LEU A 113 6.39 -15.75 -2.34
CA LEU A 113 6.31 -14.33 -1.96
C LEU A 113 7.07 -14.01 -0.67
N ASP A 114 7.45 -15.05 0.10
CA ASP A 114 8.06 -14.89 1.43
C ASP A 114 7.27 -13.89 2.29
N SER A 115 7.98 -12.98 2.97
CA SER A 115 7.40 -11.90 3.76
C SER A 115 7.20 -10.60 2.96
N ASN A 116 7.48 -10.60 1.65
CA ASN A 116 7.49 -9.38 0.83
C ASN A 116 6.38 -9.41 -0.23
N ILE A 117 5.13 -9.24 0.22
CA ILE A 117 3.97 -9.27 -0.67
C ILE A 117 3.91 -7.98 -1.50
N PRO A 118 3.85 -8.07 -2.85
CA PRO A 118 3.78 -6.90 -3.70
C PRO A 118 2.63 -5.95 -3.37
N ALA A 119 2.90 -4.65 -3.40
CA ALA A 119 1.94 -3.60 -3.07
C ALA A 119 0.69 -3.61 -3.97
N GLU A 120 0.77 -4.19 -5.16
CA GLU A 120 -0.38 -4.34 -6.07
C GLU A 120 -1.48 -5.22 -5.49
N TYR A 121 -1.16 -6.12 -4.55
CA TYR A 121 -2.11 -6.99 -3.87
C TYR A 121 -2.67 -6.37 -2.58
N LEU A 122 -2.17 -5.21 -2.14
CA LEU A 122 -2.62 -4.56 -0.91
C LEU A 122 -4.05 -4.05 -1.04
N LEU A 123 -4.96 -4.62 -0.26
CA LEU A 123 -6.34 -4.14 -0.14
C LEU A 123 -6.44 -2.92 0.78
N GLY A 124 -5.69 -2.91 1.86
CA GLY A 124 -5.68 -1.81 2.81
C GLY A 124 -5.14 -2.18 4.18
N VAL A 125 -5.32 -1.27 5.10
CA VAL A 125 -4.90 -1.42 6.50
C VAL A 125 -6.13 -1.34 7.40
N SER A 126 -6.26 -2.29 8.33
CA SER A 126 -7.32 -2.34 9.33
C SER A 126 -6.76 -2.10 10.73
N TYR A 127 -7.53 -1.39 11.55
CA TYR A 127 -7.32 -1.29 13.00
C TYR A 127 -8.11 -2.35 13.78
N LYS A 128 -8.97 -3.10 13.06
CA LYS A 128 -9.82 -4.15 13.62
C LYS A 128 -9.24 -5.51 13.29
N THR A 129 -9.59 -6.50 14.07
CA THR A 129 -9.26 -7.93 13.84
C THR A 129 -10.11 -8.58 12.74
N THR A 130 -10.82 -7.77 11.96
CA THR A 130 -11.64 -8.21 10.83
C THR A 130 -11.45 -7.28 9.64
N TYR A 131 -11.65 -7.81 8.43
CA TYR A 131 -11.64 -7.04 7.19
C TYR A 131 -12.74 -7.55 6.25
N THR A 132 -13.52 -6.63 5.68
CA THR A 132 -14.56 -6.97 4.71
C THR A 132 -13.96 -6.93 3.31
N MET A 133 -14.04 -8.04 2.58
CA MET A 133 -13.49 -8.12 1.23
C MET A 133 -14.34 -7.31 0.25
N PRO A 134 -13.71 -6.55 -0.67
CA PRO A 134 -14.40 -5.99 -1.82
C PRO A 134 -15.05 -7.08 -2.66
N ASP A 135 -16.18 -6.79 -3.30
CA ASP A 135 -16.96 -7.80 -4.04
C ASP A 135 -16.18 -8.46 -5.17
N ASP A 136 -15.32 -7.69 -5.85
CA ASP A 136 -14.44 -8.18 -6.92
C ASP A 136 -13.25 -9.00 -6.42
N LYS A 137 -13.07 -9.10 -5.11
CA LYS A 137 -11.99 -9.85 -4.46
C LYS A 137 -12.48 -11.01 -3.59
N LYS A 138 -13.77 -11.36 -3.65
CA LYS A 138 -14.35 -12.43 -2.83
C LYS A 138 -14.07 -13.86 -3.35
N SER A 139 -13.61 -13.99 -4.58
CA SER A 139 -13.30 -15.29 -5.21
C SER A 139 -12.07 -15.20 -6.11
N GLY A 140 -11.34 -16.30 -6.27
CA GLY A 140 -10.14 -16.36 -7.10
C GLY A 140 -8.89 -15.77 -6.46
N TYR A 141 -8.89 -15.59 -5.12
CA TYR A 141 -7.78 -15.00 -4.36
C TYR A 141 -7.46 -15.81 -3.12
N ASN A 142 -6.16 -15.91 -2.83
CA ASN A 142 -5.65 -16.19 -1.50
C ASN A 142 -5.51 -14.86 -0.76
N TYR A 143 -5.76 -14.87 0.53
CA TYR A 143 -5.63 -13.68 1.34
C TYR A 143 -4.43 -13.79 2.26
N ALA A 144 -3.74 -12.68 2.48
CA ALA A 144 -2.68 -12.61 3.46
C ALA A 144 -2.93 -11.46 4.42
N VAL A 145 -2.61 -11.68 5.68
CA VAL A 145 -2.70 -10.67 6.73
C VAL A 145 -1.36 -10.61 7.45
N CYS A 146 -0.79 -9.41 7.49
CA CYS A 146 0.41 -9.15 8.28
C CYS A 146 0.06 -8.24 9.46
N VAL A 147 0.69 -8.49 10.60
CA VAL A 147 0.68 -7.50 11.68
C VAL A 147 1.60 -6.35 11.28
N LEU A 148 1.12 -5.14 11.44
CA LEU A 148 1.84 -3.91 11.14
C LEU A 148 2.00 -3.12 12.43
N ASP A 149 3.23 -2.96 12.90
CA ASP A 149 3.50 -2.22 14.12
C ASP A 149 3.30 -0.70 13.93
N ARG A 150 3.41 0.05 15.02
CA ARG A 150 3.26 1.51 15.00
C ARG A 150 4.38 2.22 14.22
N TYR A 151 5.47 1.55 13.95
CA TYR A 151 6.61 2.08 13.20
C TYR A 151 6.57 1.72 11.71
N GLY A 152 5.55 0.96 11.29
CA GLY A 152 5.35 0.56 9.90
C GLY A 152 6.05 -0.74 9.52
N ASN A 153 6.64 -1.46 10.48
CA ASN A 153 7.22 -2.77 10.18
C ASN A 153 6.12 -3.81 10.04
N GLU A 154 6.13 -4.54 8.93
CA GLU A 154 5.31 -5.73 8.73
C GLU A 154 6.00 -6.96 9.31
N TYR A 155 5.20 -7.82 9.92
CA TYR A 155 5.61 -9.13 10.39
C TYR A 155 5.15 -10.20 9.41
N GLU A 156 5.63 -11.43 9.59
CA GLU A 156 5.35 -12.55 8.69
C GLU A 156 3.87 -12.68 8.37
N PRO A 157 3.50 -12.87 7.09
CA PRO A 157 2.12 -13.01 6.66
C PRO A 157 1.50 -14.32 7.15
N VAL A 158 0.22 -14.26 7.47
CA VAL A 158 -0.63 -15.45 7.62
C VAL A 158 -1.51 -15.55 6.40
N TYR A 159 -1.43 -16.67 5.71
CA TYR A 159 -2.21 -16.91 4.50
C TYR A 159 -3.50 -17.65 4.81
N TYR A 160 -4.56 -17.25 4.15
CA TYR A 160 -5.88 -17.85 4.15
C TYR A 160 -6.21 -18.27 2.71
N GLY A 161 -6.15 -19.58 2.44
CA GLY A 161 -6.50 -20.12 1.11
C GLY A 161 -7.98 -20.40 1.03
N GLN A 162 -8.79 -19.47 0.56
CA GLN A 162 -10.19 -19.73 0.30
C GLN A 162 -10.79 -18.76 -0.72
N SER A 163 -11.30 -19.32 -1.81
CA SER A 163 -12.27 -18.64 -2.67
C SER A 163 -13.60 -18.46 -1.92
N GLY A 164 -14.19 -17.28 -1.96
CA GLY A 164 -15.52 -17.01 -1.43
C GLY A 164 -15.60 -16.54 0.02
N VAL A 165 -14.50 -16.12 0.63
CA VAL A 165 -14.52 -15.53 1.96
C VAL A 165 -15.04 -14.09 1.91
N GLU A 166 -16.11 -13.80 2.64
CA GLU A 166 -16.67 -12.45 2.72
C GLU A 166 -15.86 -11.52 3.65
N SER A 167 -15.25 -12.09 4.67
CA SER A 167 -14.41 -11.37 5.63
C SER A 167 -13.34 -12.29 6.21
N ILE A 168 -12.19 -11.72 6.56
CA ILE A 168 -11.13 -12.40 7.30
C ILE A 168 -11.17 -11.92 8.74
N GLY A 169 -10.97 -12.82 9.72
CA GLY A 169 -11.00 -12.55 11.14
C GLY A 169 -12.05 -13.37 11.87
N GLU A 170 -12.14 -13.15 13.17
CA GLU A 170 -13.03 -13.94 14.03
C GLU A 170 -14.51 -13.72 13.67
N LYS A 171 -15.21 -14.80 13.32
CA LYS A 171 -16.67 -14.83 13.42
C LYS A 171 -16.99 -15.12 14.89
N ARG A 172 -17.60 -14.15 15.56
CA ARG A 172 -18.25 -14.40 16.86
C ARG A 172 -19.51 -15.21 16.67
#